data_af39c509530f14859b7516f0c9a91194
#
_entry.id   af39c509530f14859b7516f0c9a91194
#
_cell.length_a   1.000
_cell.length_b   1.000
_cell.length_c   1.000
_cell.angle_alpha   90.00
_cell.angle_beta   90.00
_cell.angle_gamma   90.00
#
_symmetry.space_group_name_H-M   'P 1'
#
loop_
_entity.id
_entity.type
_entity.pdbx_description
1 polymer ?
#
loop_
_entity_poly.entity_id
_entity_poly.type
_entity_poly.pdbx_seq_one_letter_code
_entity_poly.pdbx_strand_id
1 'polypeptide(L)'
;MGAVSLSLIILLFSLIFAVIGLSIRVARLVAHPAIIDPSPPKASARKGVFYAFTVGMLPWKKESARLHWLVYIRGVLFHIGIFTFIILLFVSLFVDLRHLSGSVAFIPTLGLGLIAGIAALIARFTDRNLRALSKPDDYISLVLINLVLLSGLAFVLNITSRTVYWGFVSVLCLYLPWSKVPHVAYFFFSRTVFGVMFGRRGVLPAVKTSH
;
A
#
# COMPACT_ATOMS: atom_id res chain seq x y z
N MET A 1 21.06 -18.40 18.74
CA MET A 1 21.44 -18.21 17.33
C MET A 1 20.52 -18.97 16.36
N GLY A 2 20.17 -20.24 16.57
CA GLY A 2 19.38 -21.05 15.62
C GLY A 2 18.01 -20.50 15.27
N ALA A 3 17.21 -20.01 16.23
CA ALA A 3 15.84 -19.52 15.98
C ALA A 3 15.80 -18.23 15.13
N VAL A 4 16.78 -17.35 15.29
CA VAL A 4 16.86 -16.11 14.48
C VAL A 4 17.27 -16.42 13.04
N SER A 5 18.18 -17.37 12.83
CA SER A 5 18.58 -17.79 11.48
C SER A 5 17.43 -18.47 10.72
N LEU A 6 16.65 -19.33 11.38
CA LEU A 6 15.49 -19.97 10.76
C LEU A 6 14.41 -18.95 10.39
N SER A 7 14.06 -18.02 11.28
CA SER A 7 13.06 -16.98 11.01
C SER A 7 13.49 -16.04 9.87
N LEU A 8 14.78 -15.74 9.76
CA LEU A 8 15.33 -14.97 8.65
C LEU A 8 15.18 -15.73 7.31
N ILE A 9 15.50 -17.02 7.29
CA ILE A 9 15.34 -17.85 6.08
C ILE A 9 13.89 -17.87 5.64
N ILE A 10 12.95 -18.08 6.57
CA ILE A 10 11.51 -18.08 6.28
C ILE A 10 11.07 -16.72 5.73
N LEU A 11 11.53 -15.63 6.34
CA LEU A 11 11.21 -14.27 5.89
C LEU A 11 11.75 -14.02 4.48
N LEU A 12 13.02 -14.33 4.20
CA LEU A 12 13.62 -14.13 2.89
C LEU A 12 12.91 -14.95 1.82
N PHE A 13 12.61 -16.22 2.11
CA PHE A 13 11.82 -17.08 1.21
C PHE A 13 10.45 -16.45 0.91
N SER A 14 9.72 -16.00 1.93
CA SER A 14 8.39 -15.41 1.77
C SER A 14 8.43 -14.08 1.00
N LEU A 15 9.47 -13.25 1.19
CA LEU A 15 9.70 -12.03 0.43
C LEU A 15 9.96 -12.33 -1.06
N ILE A 16 10.85 -13.28 -1.36
CA ILE A 16 11.13 -13.70 -2.73
C ILE A 16 9.86 -14.24 -3.39
N PHE A 17 9.11 -15.08 -2.68
CA PHE A 17 7.84 -15.62 -3.15
C PHE A 17 6.83 -14.50 -3.48
N ALA A 18 6.68 -13.51 -2.59
CA ALA A 18 5.82 -12.35 -2.82
C ALA A 18 6.25 -11.56 -4.07
N VAL A 19 7.55 -11.27 -4.22
CA VAL A 19 8.10 -10.54 -5.36
C VAL A 19 7.83 -11.30 -6.66
N ILE A 20 8.12 -12.59 -6.71
CA ILE A 20 7.87 -13.42 -7.90
C ILE A 20 6.37 -13.44 -8.24
N GLY A 21 5.51 -13.69 -7.26
CA GLY A 21 4.06 -13.74 -7.46
C GLY A 21 3.46 -12.42 -7.94
N LEU A 22 3.92 -11.29 -7.37
CA LEU A 22 3.51 -9.95 -7.81
C LEU A 22 4.04 -9.64 -9.22
N SER A 23 5.28 -10.02 -9.52
CA SER A 23 5.89 -9.83 -10.85
C SER A 23 5.12 -10.60 -11.92
N ILE A 24 4.72 -11.84 -11.64
CA ILE A 24 3.89 -12.63 -12.56
C ILE A 24 2.52 -11.95 -12.80
N ARG A 25 1.90 -11.40 -11.76
CA ARG A 25 0.63 -10.67 -11.91
C ARG A 25 0.77 -9.42 -12.75
N VAL A 26 1.82 -8.63 -12.53
CA VAL A 26 2.11 -7.43 -13.33
C VAL A 26 2.42 -7.82 -14.78
N ALA A 27 3.24 -8.85 -15.00
CA ALA A 27 3.56 -9.34 -16.33
C ALA A 27 2.30 -9.76 -17.10
N ARG A 28 1.38 -10.49 -16.46
CA ARG A 28 0.09 -10.86 -17.07
C ARG A 28 -0.75 -9.63 -17.41
N LEU A 29 -0.79 -8.62 -16.54
CA LEU A 29 -1.53 -7.39 -16.81
C LEU A 29 -0.97 -6.63 -18.01
N VAL A 30 0.35 -6.50 -18.10
CA VAL A 30 1.04 -5.80 -19.20
C VAL A 30 0.96 -6.58 -20.52
N ALA A 31 0.90 -7.92 -20.44
CA ALA A 31 0.77 -8.78 -21.62
C ALA A 31 -0.63 -8.70 -22.29
N HIS A 32 -1.65 -8.21 -21.58
CA HIS A 32 -2.95 -7.96 -22.21
C HIS A 32 -2.84 -6.82 -23.23
N PRO A 33 -3.45 -6.97 -24.42
CA PRO A 33 -3.43 -5.94 -25.43
C PRO A 33 -4.03 -4.64 -24.87
N ALA A 34 -3.28 -3.55 -24.99
CA ALA A 34 -3.76 -2.24 -24.57
C ALA A 34 -4.99 -1.87 -25.42
N ILE A 35 -6.01 -1.33 -24.80
CA ILE A 35 -7.14 -0.73 -25.50
C ILE A 35 -6.60 0.49 -26.25
N ILE A 36 -6.48 0.37 -27.56
CA ILE A 36 -5.99 1.46 -28.42
C ILE A 36 -7.18 2.42 -28.60
N ASP A 37 -7.01 3.65 -28.14
CA ASP A 37 -7.96 4.71 -28.45
C ASP A 37 -7.72 5.17 -29.91
N PRO A 38 -8.67 4.93 -30.84
CA PRO A 38 -8.53 5.29 -32.24
C PRO A 38 -8.62 6.80 -32.49
N SER A 39 -9.05 7.59 -31.49
CA SER A 39 -9.19 9.03 -31.66
C SER A 39 -7.84 9.74 -31.85
N PRO A 40 -7.77 10.77 -32.72
CA PRO A 40 -6.55 11.53 -32.91
C PRO A 40 -6.14 12.24 -31.61
N PRO A 41 -4.83 12.29 -31.30
CA PRO A 41 -4.38 12.93 -30.07
C PRO A 41 -4.61 14.45 -30.12
N LYS A 42 -5.32 14.99 -29.12
CA LYS A 42 -5.57 16.43 -28.97
C LYS A 42 -4.55 17.13 -28.05
N ALA A 43 -3.83 16.35 -27.22
CA ALA A 43 -2.85 16.85 -26.27
C ALA A 43 -1.77 15.81 -25.94
N SER A 44 -0.81 16.17 -25.08
CA SER A 44 0.35 15.34 -24.75
C SER A 44 0.00 14.26 -23.70
N ALA A 45 0.20 12.99 -24.06
CA ALA A 45 0.11 11.85 -23.13
C ALA A 45 1.09 12.01 -21.96
N ARG A 46 2.32 12.50 -22.21
CA ARG A 46 3.34 12.69 -21.17
C ARG A 46 2.89 13.68 -20.09
N LYS A 47 2.30 14.81 -20.49
CA LYS A 47 1.72 15.79 -19.54
C LYS A 47 0.56 15.16 -18.75
N GLY A 48 -0.23 14.29 -19.38
CA GLY A 48 -1.31 13.55 -18.73
C GLY A 48 -0.79 12.57 -17.66
N VAL A 49 0.27 11.83 -17.95
CA VAL A 49 0.92 10.93 -16.97
C VAL A 49 1.48 11.73 -15.79
N PHE A 50 2.20 12.83 -16.06
CA PHE A 50 2.70 13.70 -15.01
C PHE A 50 1.56 14.24 -14.12
N TYR A 51 0.48 14.71 -14.72
CA TYR A 51 -0.71 15.13 -13.99
C TYR A 51 -1.29 14.02 -13.11
N ALA A 52 -1.39 12.79 -13.64
CA ALA A 52 -1.96 11.65 -12.92
C ALA A 52 -1.18 11.29 -11.64
N PHE A 53 0.15 11.47 -11.65
CA PHE A 53 1.00 11.19 -10.49
C PHE A 53 1.22 12.38 -9.55
N THR A 54 0.84 13.58 -9.95
CA THR A 54 1.06 14.80 -9.16
C THR A 54 -0.27 15.47 -8.79
N VAL A 55 -0.69 16.46 -9.58
CA VAL A 55 -1.89 17.27 -9.32
C VAL A 55 -3.15 16.42 -9.18
N GLY A 56 -3.29 15.37 -9.98
CA GLY A 56 -4.42 14.43 -9.92
C GLY A 56 -4.48 13.59 -8.63
N MET A 57 -3.41 13.60 -7.82
CA MET A 57 -3.38 12.92 -6.52
C MET A 57 -3.83 13.82 -5.36
N LEU A 58 -3.85 15.14 -5.57
CA LEU A 58 -4.19 16.10 -4.52
C LEU A 58 -5.65 15.92 -4.07
N PRO A 59 -5.92 15.91 -2.75
CA PRO A 59 -7.26 15.63 -2.21
C PRO A 59 -8.31 16.64 -2.68
N TRP A 60 -7.94 17.91 -2.80
CA TRP A 60 -8.85 18.97 -3.26
C TRP A 60 -9.18 18.92 -4.76
N LYS A 61 -8.47 18.10 -5.53
CA LYS A 61 -8.79 17.83 -6.95
C LYS A 61 -9.71 16.63 -7.13
N LYS A 62 -9.97 15.87 -6.05
CA LYS A 62 -10.87 14.72 -6.05
C LYS A 62 -12.15 15.06 -5.31
N GLU A 63 -13.29 15.06 -6.00
CA GLU A 63 -14.58 15.29 -5.39
C GLU A 63 -14.89 14.30 -4.26
N SER A 64 -14.59 13.02 -4.46
CA SER A 64 -14.76 11.98 -3.44
C SER A 64 -13.97 12.23 -2.17
N ALA A 65 -12.75 12.79 -2.27
CA ALA A 65 -11.95 13.12 -1.10
C ALA A 65 -12.50 14.36 -0.36
N ARG A 66 -13.07 15.32 -1.09
CA ARG A 66 -13.71 16.51 -0.49
C ARG A 66 -14.98 16.14 0.26
N LEU A 67 -15.83 15.28 -0.31
CA LEU A 67 -17.10 14.86 0.29
C LEU A 67 -16.90 13.91 1.48
N HIS A 68 -15.82 13.10 1.47
CA HIS A 68 -15.54 12.08 2.47
C HIS A 68 -14.14 12.24 3.08
N TRP A 69 -13.81 13.44 3.55
CA TRP A 69 -12.48 13.80 4.03
C TRP A 69 -11.98 12.92 5.20
N LEU A 70 -12.87 12.48 6.11
CA LEU A 70 -12.53 11.58 7.21
C LEU A 70 -12.06 10.21 6.70
N VAL A 71 -12.76 9.67 5.69
CA VAL A 71 -12.38 8.41 5.03
C VAL A 71 -11.03 8.56 4.33
N TYR A 72 -10.81 9.72 3.70
CA TYR A 72 -9.55 10.04 3.03
C TYR A 72 -8.39 10.11 4.05
N ILE A 73 -8.53 10.87 5.14
CA ILE A 73 -7.49 10.97 6.18
C ILE A 73 -7.20 9.62 6.81
N ARG A 74 -8.22 8.84 7.14
CA ARG A 74 -8.06 7.47 7.62
C ARG A 74 -7.21 6.63 6.68
N GLY A 75 -7.47 6.71 5.36
CA GLY A 75 -6.68 6.03 4.35
C GLY A 75 -5.23 6.50 4.31
N VAL A 76 -4.97 7.80 4.41
CA VAL A 76 -3.61 8.37 4.45
C VAL A 76 -2.85 7.88 5.68
N LEU A 77 -3.44 7.96 6.87
CA LEU A 77 -2.81 7.52 8.12
C LEU A 77 -2.50 6.01 8.07
N PHE A 78 -3.41 5.21 7.53
CA PHE A 78 -3.18 3.78 7.35
C PHE A 78 -1.97 3.50 6.43
N HIS A 79 -1.84 4.22 5.32
CA HIS A 79 -0.70 4.07 4.41
C HIS A 79 0.62 4.58 5.02
N ILE A 80 0.59 5.65 5.83
CA ILE A 80 1.77 6.09 6.59
C ILE A 80 2.25 4.96 7.49
N GLY A 81 1.35 4.30 8.22
CA GLY A 81 1.69 3.12 9.03
C GLY A 81 2.30 1.99 8.20
N ILE A 82 1.74 1.69 7.01
CA ILE A 82 2.26 0.67 6.11
C ILE A 82 3.67 1.01 5.61
N PHE A 83 3.91 2.25 5.20
CA PHE A 83 5.25 2.67 4.77
C PHE A 83 6.25 2.62 5.92
N THR A 84 5.83 3.03 7.12
CA THR A 84 6.65 2.93 8.32
C THR A 84 7.00 1.47 8.64
N PHE A 85 6.03 0.56 8.54
CA PHE A 85 6.30 -0.88 8.76
C PHE A 85 7.29 -1.45 7.73
N ILE A 86 7.20 -1.02 6.46
CA ILE A 86 8.16 -1.44 5.42
C ILE A 86 9.57 -0.96 5.77
N ILE A 87 9.73 0.29 6.18
CA ILE A 87 11.02 0.84 6.63
C ILE A 87 11.51 0.06 7.85
N LEU A 88 10.66 -0.18 8.84
CA LEU A 88 10.99 -0.96 10.02
C LEU A 88 11.46 -2.39 9.65
N LEU A 89 10.80 -3.04 8.70
CA LEU A 89 11.20 -4.35 8.20
C LEU A 89 12.64 -4.31 7.67
N PHE A 90 12.93 -3.38 6.74
CA PHE A 90 14.28 -3.26 6.18
C PHE A 90 15.34 -2.95 7.25
N VAL A 91 15.06 -2.01 8.14
CA VAL A 91 16.00 -1.69 9.23
C VAL A 91 16.22 -2.88 10.14
N SER A 92 15.17 -3.65 10.46
CA SER A 92 15.25 -4.84 11.33
C SER A 92 16.08 -5.99 10.75
N LEU A 93 16.34 -6.00 9.43
CA LEU A 93 17.21 -7.00 8.79
C LEU A 93 18.69 -6.77 9.15
N PHE A 94 19.08 -5.51 9.33
CA PHE A 94 20.48 -5.12 9.49
C PHE A 94 20.82 -4.69 10.92
N VAL A 95 19.85 -4.19 11.68
CA VAL A 95 20.04 -3.57 12.99
C VAL A 95 19.15 -4.22 14.04
N ASP A 96 19.71 -4.49 15.23
CA ASP A 96 18.90 -4.85 16.39
C ASP A 96 18.36 -3.58 17.05
N LEU A 97 17.09 -3.29 16.81
CA LEU A 97 16.42 -2.07 17.24
C LEU A 97 16.18 -1.99 18.76
N ARG A 98 16.34 -3.11 19.49
CA ARG A 98 16.07 -3.17 20.94
C ARG A 98 16.96 -2.24 21.77
N HIS A 99 18.11 -1.87 21.23
CA HIS A 99 19.08 -1.01 21.90
C HIS A 99 19.21 0.38 21.25
N LEU A 100 18.33 0.68 20.25
CA LEU A 100 18.43 1.92 19.50
C LEU A 100 17.35 2.91 20.00
N SER A 101 17.77 4.00 20.61
CA SER A 101 16.86 5.09 21.04
C SER A 101 16.03 5.67 19.91
N GLY A 102 16.55 5.62 18.68
CA GLY A 102 15.84 6.04 17.46
C GLY A 102 14.61 5.18 17.09
N SER A 103 14.49 3.96 17.66
CA SER A 103 13.34 3.09 17.39
C SER A 103 12.00 3.71 17.84
N VAL A 104 12.03 4.58 18.86
CA VAL A 104 10.86 5.29 19.39
C VAL A 104 10.16 6.13 18.31
N ALA A 105 10.88 6.60 17.28
CA ALA A 105 10.30 7.37 16.17
C ALA A 105 9.26 6.59 15.34
N PHE A 106 9.30 5.24 15.36
CA PHE A 106 8.33 4.40 14.67
C PHE A 106 6.98 4.29 15.41
N ILE A 107 6.95 4.53 16.72
CA ILE A 107 5.77 4.32 17.58
C ILE A 107 4.56 5.13 17.11
N PRO A 108 4.64 6.49 16.93
CA PRO A 108 3.47 7.28 16.60
C PRO A 108 2.90 6.91 15.22
N THR A 109 3.73 6.66 14.22
CA THR A 109 3.28 6.37 12.85
C THR A 109 2.70 4.96 12.72
N LEU A 110 3.29 3.95 13.38
CA LEU A 110 2.72 2.60 13.47
C LEU A 110 1.42 2.61 14.26
N GLY A 111 1.36 3.33 15.39
CA GLY A 111 0.17 3.46 16.23
C GLY A 111 -0.98 4.12 15.48
N LEU A 112 -0.75 5.25 14.82
CA LEU A 112 -1.76 5.94 14.00
C LEU A 112 -2.24 5.06 12.84
N GLY A 113 -1.31 4.35 12.18
CA GLY A 113 -1.64 3.41 11.12
C GLY A 113 -2.53 2.26 11.61
N LEU A 114 -2.20 1.68 12.77
CA LEU A 114 -2.98 0.61 13.39
C LEU A 114 -4.38 1.09 13.77
N ILE A 115 -4.51 2.25 14.43
CA ILE A 115 -5.80 2.85 14.78
C ILE A 115 -6.65 3.08 13.51
N ALA A 116 -6.04 3.63 12.46
CA ALA A 116 -6.73 3.86 11.18
C ALA A 116 -7.16 2.56 10.52
N GLY A 117 -6.34 1.50 10.60
CA GLY A 117 -6.64 0.17 10.08
C GLY A 117 -7.77 -0.52 10.85
N ILE A 118 -7.77 -0.43 12.18
CA ILE A 118 -8.86 -0.94 13.03
C ILE A 118 -10.16 -0.18 12.73
N ALA A 119 -10.11 1.15 12.62
CA ALA A 119 -11.27 1.96 12.25
C ALA A 119 -11.80 1.60 10.86
N ALA A 120 -10.93 1.24 9.91
CA ALA A 120 -11.33 0.76 8.59
C ALA A 120 -12.00 -0.62 8.66
N LEU A 121 -11.53 -1.50 9.53
CA LEU A 121 -12.14 -2.81 9.77
C LEU A 121 -13.52 -2.69 10.42
N ILE A 122 -13.64 -1.86 11.45
CA ILE A 122 -14.92 -1.57 12.12
C ILE A 122 -15.94 -1.01 11.11
N ALA A 123 -15.53 -0.04 10.30
CA ALA A 123 -16.40 0.54 9.27
C ALA A 123 -16.92 -0.51 8.28
N ARG A 124 -16.12 -1.54 7.92
CA ARG A 124 -16.59 -2.63 7.04
C ARG A 124 -17.64 -3.53 7.70
N PHE A 125 -17.66 -3.62 9.02
CA PHE A 125 -18.70 -4.38 9.74
C PHE A 125 -19.95 -3.54 10.02
N THR A 126 -19.81 -2.24 10.25
CA THR A 126 -20.92 -1.36 10.67
C THR A 126 -21.63 -0.69 9.50
N ASP A 127 -20.90 -0.27 8.48
CA ASP A 127 -21.49 0.39 7.31
C ASP A 127 -22.11 -0.67 6.35
N ARG A 128 -23.41 -0.56 6.12
CA ARG A 128 -24.17 -1.47 5.25
C ARG A 128 -23.64 -1.50 3.82
N ASN A 129 -23.26 -0.34 3.27
CA ASN A 129 -22.78 -0.24 1.90
C ASN A 129 -21.39 -0.86 1.76
N LEU A 130 -20.48 -0.56 2.69
CA LEU A 130 -19.15 -1.15 2.71
C LEU A 130 -19.23 -2.67 2.89
N ARG A 131 -20.09 -3.15 3.77
CA ARG A 131 -20.29 -4.59 3.99
C ARG A 131 -20.81 -5.29 2.74
N ALA A 132 -21.78 -4.70 2.04
CA ALA A 132 -22.35 -5.26 0.80
C ALA A 132 -21.31 -5.36 -0.34
N LEU A 133 -20.34 -4.44 -0.39
CA LEU A 133 -19.27 -4.41 -1.38
C LEU A 133 -18.04 -5.23 -0.99
N SER A 134 -17.92 -5.62 0.28
CA SER A 134 -16.74 -6.31 0.80
C SER A 134 -16.83 -7.82 0.57
N LYS A 135 -15.74 -8.40 0.11
CA LYS A 135 -15.54 -9.86 -0.02
C LYS A 135 -14.69 -10.38 1.13
N PRO A 136 -14.67 -11.69 1.42
CA PRO A 136 -13.84 -12.26 2.49
C PRO A 136 -12.37 -11.82 2.44
N ASP A 137 -11.79 -11.73 1.25
CA ASP A 137 -10.40 -11.27 1.04
C ASP A 137 -10.16 -9.84 1.53
N ASP A 138 -11.15 -8.95 1.47
CA ASP A 138 -11.03 -7.58 1.97
C ASP A 138 -10.89 -7.53 3.49
N TYR A 139 -11.51 -8.47 4.21
CA TYR A 139 -11.38 -8.61 5.66
C TYR A 139 -10.04 -9.28 6.01
N ILE A 140 -9.70 -10.37 5.35
CA ILE A 140 -8.45 -11.11 5.60
C ILE A 140 -7.24 -10.20 5.36
N SER A 141 -7.19 -9.49 4.23
CA SER A 141 -6.12 -8.54 3.91
C SER A 141 -5.97 -7.46 5.00
N LEU A 142 -7.09 -6.87 5.42
CA LEU A 142 -7.09 -5.80 6.41
C LEU A 142 -6.68 -6.31 7.80
N VAL A 143 -7.14 -7.49 8.20
CA VAL A 143 -6.74 -8.15 9.46
C VAL A 143 -5.25 -8.46 9.44
N LEU A 144 -4.73 -9.07 8.38
CA LEU A 144 -3.30 -9.41 8.29
C LEU A 144 -2.41 -8.17 8.35
N ILE A 145 -2.77 -7.08 7.66
CA ILE A 145 -2.00 -5.83 7.72
C ILE A 145 -2.05 -5.24 9.14
N ASN A 146 -3.22 -5.24 9.80
CA ASN A 146 -3.31 -4.77 11.19
C ASN A 146 -2.47 -5.64 12.15
N LEU A 147 -2.43 -6.96 11.97
CA LEU A 147 -1.57 -7.84 12.77
C LEU A 147 -0.09 -7.55 12.55
N VAL A 148 0.33 -7.25 11.32
CA VAL A 148 1.71 -6.84 11.03
C VAL A 148 2.04 -5.50 11.67
N LEU A 149 1.16 -4.50 11.58
CA LEU A 149 1.34 -3.20 12.24
C LEU A 149 1.43 -3.36 13.76
N LEU A 150 0.53 -4.18 14.36
CA LEU A 150 0.53 -4.49 15.78
C LEU A 150 1.84 -5.19 16.21
N SER A 151 2.28 -6.21 15.45
CA SER A 151 3.51 -6.93 15.76
C SER A 151 4.75 -6.05 15.62
N GLY A 152 4.76 -5.14 14.64
CA GLY A 152 5.81 -4.13 14.47
C GLY A 152 5.87 -3.14 15.62
N LEU A 153 4.70 -2.65 16.06
CA LEU A 153 4.60 -1.77 17.23
C LEU A 153 5.06 -2.48 18.51
N ALA A 154 4.62 -3.72 18.73
CA ALA A 154 5.01 -4.54 19.87
C ALA A 154 6.54 -4.85 19.86
N PHE A 155 7.13 -5.04 18.68
CA PHE A 155 8.56 -5.21 18.51
C PHE A 155 9.34 -3.94 18.90
N VAL A 156 8.94 -2.77 18.42
CA VAL A 156 9.56 -1.49 18.77
C VAL A 156 9.43 -1.16 20.27
N LEU A 157 8.30 -1.54 20.88
CA LEU A 157 8.07 -1.40 22.33
C LEU A 157 8.79 -2.45 23.18
N ASN A 158 9.56 -3.36 22.57
CA ASN A 158 10.23 -4.48 23.25
C ASN A 158 9.28 -5.47 23.96
N ILE A 159 8.00 -5.50 23.57
CA ILE A 159 6.99 -6.45 24.09
C ILE A 159 7.17 -7.82 23.42
N THR A 160 7.60 -7.85 22.16
CA THR A 160 7.79 -9.09 21.41
C THR A 160 9.17 -9.16 20.76
N SER A 161 9.57 -10.35 20.32
CA SER A 161 10.86 -10.56 19.66
C SER A 161 10.79 -10.21 18.16
N ARG A 162 11.95 -9.92 17.57
CA ARG A 162 12.12 -9.77 16.12
C ARG A 162 11.62 -10.97 15.34
N THR A 163 11.83 -12.18 15.88
CA THR A 163 11.34 -13.44 15.28
C THR A 163 9.82 -13.47 15.12
N VAL A 164 9.07 -13.02 16.12
CA VAL A 164 7.60 -12.96 16.08
C VAL A 164 7.16 -11.93 15.05
N TYR A 165 7.76 -10.74 15.02
CA TYR A 165 7.49 -9.72 14.00
C TYR A 165 7.72 -10.26 12.59
N TRP A 166 8.88 -10.87 12.33
CA TRP A 166 9.19 -11.49 11.04
C TRP A 166 8.23 -12.62 10.66
N GLY A 167 7.71 -13.36 11.63
CA GLY A 167 6.70 -14.39 11.41
C GLY A 167 5.41 -13.80 10.81
N PHE A 168 4.87 -12.72 11.40
CA PHE A 168 3.68 -12.06 10.86
C PHE A 168 3.91 -11.46 9.48
N VAL A 169 5.09 -10.87 9.25
CA VAL A 169 5.47 -10.36 7.91
C VAL A 169 5.54 -11.49 6.90
N SER A 170 6.11 -12.65 7.27
CA SER A 170 6.20 -13.81 6.38
C SER A 170 4.81 -14.32 5.97
N VAL A 171 3.87 -14.41 6.91
CA VAL A 171 2.48 -14.79 6.62
C VAL A 171 1.83 -13.81 5.63
N LEU A 172 2.01 -12.50 5.85
CA LEU A 172 1.51 -11.48 4.92
C LEU A 172 2.14 -11.64 3.53
N CYS A 173 3.46 -11.83 3.45
CA CYS A 173 4.17 -12.00 2.18
C CYS A 173 3.71 -13.23 1.40
N LEU A 174 3.48 -14.35 2.07
CA LEU A 174 2.94 -15.57 1.45
C LEU A 174 1.51 -15.36 0.93
N TYR A 175 0.71 -14.55 1.62
CA TYR A 175 -0.66 -14.24 1.21
C TYR A 175 -0.74 -13.23 0.06
N LEU A 176 0.22 -12.28 -0.04
CA LEU A 176 0.20 -11.18 -1.00
C LEU A 176 -0.10 -11.60 -2.45
N PRO A 177 0.51 -12.63 -3.05
CA PRO A 177 0.27 -12.99 -4.44
C PRO A 177 -1.18 -13.37 -4.75
N TRP A 178 -1.94 -13.84 -3.78
CA TRP A 178 -3.33 -14.25 -3.95
C TRP A 178 -4.35 -13.18 -3.57
N SER A 179 -3.94 -12.19 -2.79
CA SER A 179 -4.81 -11.16 -2.23
C SER A 179 -5.20 -10.08 -3.25
N LYS A 180 -6.06 -9.15 -2.81
CA LYS A 180 -6.34 -7.88 -3.49
C LYS A 180 -5.35 -6.77 -3.14
N VAL A 181 -4.41 -7.00 -2.21
CA VAL A 181 -3.37 -6.03 -1.83
C VAL A 181 -2.45 -5.59 -2.99
N PRO A 182 -2.27 -6.38 -4.10
CA PRO A 182 -1.49 -5.95 -5.26
C PRO A 182 -1.91 -4.63 -5.91
N HIS A 183 -2.91 -3.90 -5.39
CA HIS A 183 -3.18 -2.54 -5.85
C HIS A 183 -1.94 -1.64 -5.80
N VAL A 184 -0.96 -1.93 -4.94
CA VAL A 184 0.34 -1.24 -4.92
C VAL A 184 1.06 -1.39 -6.27
N ALA A 185 1.12 -2.61 -6.82
CA ALA A 185 1.72 -2.85 -8.14
C ALA A 185 0.85 -2.29 -9.27
N TYR A 186 -0.47 -2.43 -9.19
CA TYR A 186 -1.41 -1.94 -10.19
C TYR A 186 -1.57 -0.42 -10.18
N PHE A 187 -1.25 0.25 -9.08
CA PHE A 187 -1.33 1.70 -8.96
C PHE A 187 -0.52 2.40 -10.05
N PHE A 188 0.74 2.03 -10.21
CA PHE A 188 1.62 2.64 -11.23
C PHE A 188 1.08 2.40 -12.64
N PHE A 189 0.65 1.17 -12.93
CA PHE A 189 0.07 0.82 -14.22
C PHE A 189 -1.22 1.62 -14.48
N SER A 190 -2.18 1.59 -13.57
CA SER A 190 -3.47 2.27 -13.74
C SER A 190 -3.32 3.79 -13.88
N ARG A 191 -2.40 4.40 -13.13
CA ARG A 191 -2.10 5.83 -13.23
C ARG A 191 -1.45 6.20 -14.55
N THR A 192 -0.54 5.37 -15.04
CA THR A 192 0.07 5.58 -16.35
C THR A 192 -0.98 5.48 -17.46
N VAL A 193 -1.80 4.42 -17.46
CA VAL A 193 -2.88 4.24 -18.46
C VAL A 193 -3.88 5.42 -18.40
N PHE A 194 -4.32 5.79 -17.21
CA PHE A 194 -5.18 6.96 -17.01
C PHE A 194 -4.56 8.23 -17.61
N GLY A 195 -3.30 8.50 -17.27
CA GLY A 195 -2.58 9.67 -17.75
C GLY A 195 -2.40 9.69 -19.28
N VAL A 196 -2.10 8.54 -19.88
CA VAL A 196 -1.96 8.40 -21.34
C VAL A 196 -3.31 8.64 -22.02
N MET A 197 -4.36 7.94 -21.61
CA MET A 197 -5.67 8.01 -22.26
C MET A 197 -6.29 9.41 -22.15
N PHE A 198 -6.42 9.94 -20.93
CA PHE A 198 -7.05 11.24 -20.71
C PHE A 198 -6.14 12.41 -21.10
N GLY A 199 -4.81 12.23 -21.00
CA GLY A 199 -3.85 13.21 -21.48
C GLY A 199 -3.93 13.40 -23.00
N ARG A 200 -3.95 12.32 -23.78
CA ARG A 200 -4.11 12.38 -25.24
C ARG A 200 -5.41 13.07 -25.68
N ARG A 201 -6.50 12.85 -24.93
CA ARG A 201 -7.82 13.47 -25.22
C ARG A 201 -7.90 14.95 -24.86
N GLY A 202 -6.92 15.49 -24.10
CA GLY A 202 -6.90 16.89 -23.68
C GLY A 202 -8.00 17.25 -22.67
N VAL A 203 -8.56 16.24 -21.96
CA VAL A 203 -9.65 16.44 -20.99
C VAL A 203 -9.16 16.68 -19.56
N LEU A 204 -7.86 16.52 -19.31
CA LEU A 204 -7.28 16.83 -18.01
C LEU A 204 -7.10 18.34 -17.84
N PRO A 205 -7.37 18.89 -16.63
CA PRO A 205 -7.15 20.30 -16.37
C PRO A 205 -5.70 20.68 -16.72
N ALA A 206 -5.53 21.78 -17.44
CA ALA A 206 -4.19 22.30 -17.75
C ALA A 206 -3.45 22.57 -16.44
N VAL A 207 -2.25 22.02 -16.30
CA VAL A 207 -1.31 22.47 -15.26
C VAL A 207 -0.93 23.90 -15.66
N LYS A 208 -1.46 24.90 -14.96
CA LYS A 208 -1.03 26.28 -15.13
C LYS A 208 0.46 26.32 -14.76
N THR A 209 1.32 26.32 -15.76
CA THR A 209 2.69 26.75 -15.56
C THR A 209 2.61 28.26 -15.32
N SER A 210 2.83 28.69 -14.07
CA SER A 210 3.11 30.08 -13.77
C SER A 210 4.39 30.45 -14.56
N HIS A 211 4.21 31.28 -15.55
CA HIS A 211 5.32 32.02 -16.18
C HIS A 211 5.73 33.12 -15.23
#